data_1da3c0375763f128665dab0f912b4a4d
#
_entry.id   1da3c0375763f128665dab0f912b4a4d
#
_cell.length_a   1.000
_cell.length_b   1.000
_cell.length_c   1.000
_cell.angle_alpha   90.00
_cell.angle_beta   90.00
_cell.angle_gamma   90.00
#
_symmetry.space_group_name_H-M   'P 1'
#
loop_
_entity.id
_entity.type
_entity.pdbx_description
1 polymer ?
#
loop_
_entity_poly.entity_id
_entity_poly.type
_entity_poly.pdbx_seq_one_letter_code
_entity_poly.pdbx_strand_id
1 'polypeptide(L)'
;MKNFKDKVAVITGAGSGMGQALAVQLASEGCNIALVEWKEELLNETRELLKKHNVGVSSHLLDVSDKEAVDNLPKEVIEHHGQVDVVFNNAGLSVAATVEESTDEDWDFGLGILLHGVINSTRAFLPHLKKRPESAIVNTSSIFGLLSVPSQSIYHVGKFGVRGFTESLALEMQLNNETVEVYSVHPGHIGTNIFSASRFKNFEPGTTMFGKADTPEEAGKIFKENAPTSAKSA
;
A
#
# COMPACT_ATOMS: atom_id res chain seq x y z
N MET A 1 12.74 1.52 13.94
CA MET A 1 12.77 0.03 14.16
C MET A 1 13.98 -0.55 13.44
N LYS A 2 14.85 -1.31 14.15
CA LYS A 2 16.12 -1.85 13.60
C LYS A 2 16.13 -3.37 13.44
N ASN A 3 15.20 -4.08 14.03
CA ASN A 3 15.13 -5.54 13.99
C ASN A 3 13.66 -5.96 13.90
N PHE A 4 13.34 -6.80 12.93
CA PHE A 4 11.99 -7.30 12.68
C PHE A 4 11.72 -8.68 13.25
N LYS A 5 12.74 -9.37 13.79
CA LYS A 5 12.57 -10.69 14.38
C LYS A 5 11.54 -10.66 15.52
N ASP A 6 10.60 -11.59 15.46
CA ASP A 6 9.47 -11.76 16.41
C ASP A 6 8.50 -10.55 16.47
N LYS A 7 8.64 -9.59 15.56
CA LYS A 7 7.67 -8.49 15.34
C LYS A 7 6.49 -8.97 14.51
N VAL A 8 5.43 -8.18 14.49
CA VAL A 8 4.25 -8.41 13.64
C VAL A 8 4.06 -7.23 12.70
N ALA A 9 4.10 -7.51 11.41
CA ALA A 9 3.88 -6.56 10.34
C ALA A 9 2.52 -6.78 9.67
N VAL A 10 1.71 -5.74 9.60
CA VAL A 10 0.49 -5.69 8.79
C VAL A 10 0.83 -5.03 7.47
N ILE A 11 0.47 -5.66 6.34
CA ILE A 11 0.79 -5.15 5.00
C ILE A 11 -0.49 -5.13 4.17
N THR A 12 -0.97 -3.94 3.78
CA THR A 12 -2.08 -3.81 2.86
C THR A 12 -1.61 -3.89 1.41
N GLY A 13 -2.42 -4.48 0.53
CA GLY A 13 -2.00 -4.78 -0.84
C GLY A 13 -0.88 -5.82 -0.89
N ALA A 14 -0.93 -6.79 0.03
CA ALA A 14 0.11 -7.80 0.21
C ALA A 14 0.11 -8.89 -0.86
N GLY A 15 -0.89 -8.92 -1.72
CA GLY A 15 -1.06 -9.97 -2.74
C GLY A 15 -0.14 -9.84 -3.95
N SER A 16 0.44 -8.67 -4.20
CA SER A 16 1.29 -8.46 -5.38
C SER A 16 2.32 -7.34 -5.20
N GLY A 17 3.20 -7.20 -6.18
CA GLY A 17 4.11 -6.05 -6.30
C GLY A 17 4.98 -5.82 -5.06
N MET A 18 5.02 -4.57 -4.60
CA MET A 18 5.83 -4.19 -3.44
C MET A 18 5.32 -4.82 -2.14
N GLY A 19 3.99 -4.91 -1.94
CA GLY A 19 3.41 -5.52 -0.75
C GLY A 19 3.80 -6.98 -0.59
N GLN A 20 3.74 -7.76 -1.68
CA GLN A 20 4.20 -9.15 -1.69
C GLN A 20 5.72 -9.26 -1.41
N ALA A 21 6.52 -8.40 -2.06
CA ALA A 21 7.97 -8.40 -1.87
C ALA A 21 8.35 -8.02 -0.42
N LEU A 22 7.68 -7.03 0.18
CA LEU A 22 7.82 -6.67 1.59
C LEU A 22 7.48 -7.84 2.52
N ALA A 23 6.35 -8.53 2.26
CA ALA A 23 5.95 -9.69 3.06
C ALA A 23 7.03 -10.78 3.05
N VAL A 24 7.58 -11.10 1.86
CA VAL A 24 8.64 -12.10 1.71
C VAL A 24 9.93 -11.65 2.40
N GLN A 25 10.34 -10.40 2.22
CA GLN A 25 11.56 -9.87 2.83
C GLN A 25 11.47 -9.87 4.36
N LEU A 26 10.40 -9.33 4.93
CA LEU A 26 10.20 -9.28 6.37
C LEU A 26 10.08 -10.68 6.99
N ALA A 27 9.39 -11.61 6.32
CA ALA A 27 9.34 -12.99 6.77
C ALA A 27 10.74 -13.66 6.78
N SER A 28 11.61 -13.32 5.82
CA SER A 28 12.99 -13.80 5.79
C SER A 28 13.84 -13.29 6.95
N GLU A 29 13.43 -12.16 7.55
CA GLU A 29 14.05 -11.56 8.74
C GLU A 29 13.40 -12.03 10.06
N GLY A 30 12.46 -12.99 9.99
CA GLY A 30 11.80 -13.56 11.16
C GLY A 30 10.61 -12.76 11.67
N CYS A 31 10.06 -11.86 10.85
CA CYS A 31 8.84 -11.10 11.16
C CYS A 31 7.59 -11.95 10.90
N ASN A 32 6.62 -11.93 11.81
CA ASN A 32 5.29 -12.48 11.58
C ASN A 32 4.48 -11.53 10.70
N ILE A 33 3.68 -12.06 9.79
CA ILE A 33 3.03 -11.28 8.73
C ILE A 33 1.52 -11.42 8.79
N ALA A 34 0.82 -10.29 8.85
CA ALA A 34 -0.60 -10.18 8.58
C ALA A 34 -0.79 -9.64 7.15
N LEU A 35 -1.17 -10.52 6.24
CA LEU A 35 -1.43 -10.19 4.84
C LEU A 35 -2.83 -9.62 4.69
N VAL A 36 -2.97 -8.44 4.08
CA VAL A 36 -4.26 -7.80 3.78
C VAL A 36 -4.37 -7.57 2.29
N GLU A 37 -5.39 -8.15 1.65
CA GLU A 37 -5.60 -8.11 0.20
C GLU A 37 -7.08 -8.28 -0.12
N TRP A 38 -7.56 -7.66 -1.19
CA TRP A 38 -8.96 -7.74 -1.60
C TRP A 38 -9.26 -8.91 -2.57
N LYS A 39 -8.21 -9.53 -3.15
CA LYS A 39 -8.31 -10.70 -4.04
C LYS A 39 -7.76 -11.94 -3.35
N GLU A 40 -8.61 -12.93 -3.17
CA GLU A 40 -8.26 -14.18 -2.48
C GLU A 40 -7.14 -14.95 -3.18
N GLU A 41 -7.12 -14.96 -4.51
CA GLU A 41 -6.10 -15.66 -5.30
C GLU A 41 -4.70 -15.08 -5.01
N LEU A 42 -4.58 -13.75 -5.02
CA LEU A 42 -3.31 -13.07 -4.75
C LEU A 42 -2.85 -13.25 -3.30
N LEU A 43 -3.81 -13.25 -2.38
CA LEU A 43 -3.55 -13.53 -0.97
C LEU A 43 -2.97 -14.93 -0.78
N ASN A 44 -3.57 -15.93 -1.46
CA ASN A 44 -3.12 -17.31 -1.43
C ASN A 44 -1.73 -17.47 -2.05
N GLU A 45 -1.45 -16.82 -3.18
CA GLU A 45 -0.12 -16.83 -3.83
C GLU A 45 0.96 -16.32 -2.86
N THR A 46 0.73 -15.21 -2.20
CA THR A 46 1.70 -14.67 -1.24
C THR A 46 1.86 -15.59 -0.04
N ARG A 47 0.79 -16.14 0.49
CA ARG A 47 0.84 -17.10 1.60
C ARG A 47 1.68 -18.33 1.26
N GLU A 48 1.59 -18.86 0.03
CA GLU A 48 2.43 -19.96 -0.43
C GLU A 48 3.92 -19.59 -0.42
N LEU A 49 4.26 -18.37 -0.87
CA LEU A 49 5.65 -17.89 -0.86
C LEU A 49 6.23 -17.80 0.56
N LEU A 50 5.38 -17.56 1.56
CA LEU A 50 5.81 -17.43 2.95
C LEU A 50 6.01 -18.78 3.67
N LYS A 51 5.48 -19.89 3.17
CA LYS A 51 5.61 -21.22 3.79
C LYS A 51 7.05 -21.69 4.05
N LYS A 52 8.00 -21.19 3.26
CA LYS A 52 9.42 -21.52 3.44
C LYS A 52 10.07 -20.80 4.63
N HIS A 53 9.39 -19.82 5.22
CA HIS A 53 9.85 -19.09 6.38
C HIS A 53 9.15 -19.60 7.64
N ASN A 54 9.88 -19.73 8.74
CA ASN A 54 9.33 -20.21 10.01
C ASN A 54 8.77 -19.03 10.83
N VAL A 55 7.69 -18.41 10.32
CA VAL A 55 7.01 -17.25 10.94
C VAL A 55 5.50 -17.45 10.97
N GLY A 56 4.81 -16.78 11.89
CA GLY A 56 3.36 -16.73 11.92
C GLY A 56 2.81 -15.92 10.75
N VAL A 57 1.79 -16.44 10.06
CA VAL A 57 1.13 -15.76 8.93
C VAL A 57 -0.37 -15.79 9.10
N SER A 58 -1.02 -14.64 9.11
CA SER A 58 -2.48 -14.51 8.98
C SER A 58 -2.85 -13.89 7.64
N SER A 59 -4.06 -14.14 7.18
CA SER A 59 -4.60 -13.66 5.91
C SER A 59 -5.95 -13.00 6.13
N HIS A 60 -6.10 -11.77 5.67
CA HIS A 60 -7.29 -10.95 5.84
C HIS A 60 -7.78 -10.49 4.47
N LEU A 61 -8.91 -11.08 4.03
CA LEU A 61 -9.56 -10.73 2.77
C LEU A 61 -10.46 -9.52 2.99
N LEU A 62 -10.01 -8.34 2.62
CA LEU A 62 -10.79 -7.11 2.72
C LEU A 62 -10.35 -6.05 1.71
N ASP A 63 -11.28 -5.17 1.35
CA ASP A 63 -11.01 -3.92 0.64
C ASP A 63 -10.69 -2.81 1.65
N VAL A 64 -9.55 -2.14 1.48
CA VAL A 64 -9.13 -1.03 2.38
C VAL A 64 -10.04 0.19 2.31
N SER A 65 -10.91 0.29 1.30
CA SER A 65 -11.94 1.33 1.22
C SER A 65 -13.16 1.04 2.12
N ASP A 66 -13.34 -0.21 2.53
CA ASP A 66 -14.36 -0.59 3.52
C ASP A 66 -13.90 -0.21 4.93
N LYS A 67 -14.42 0.93 5.39
CA LYS A 67 -14.04 1.46 6.70
C LYS A 67 -14.37 0.52 7.86
N GLU A 68 -15.52 -0.16 7.82
CA GLU A 68 -15.95 -1.05 8.90
C GLU A 68 -15.03 -2.28 9.00
N ALA A 69 -14.69 -2.88 7.86
CA ALA A 69 -13.73 -3.98 7.79
C ALA A 69 -12.35 -3.55 8.30
N VAL A 70 -11.88 -2.36 7.90
CA VAL A 70 -10.59 -1.81 8.37
C VAL A 70 -10.60 -1.51 9.87
N ASP A 71 -11.70 -0.99 10.43
CA ASP A 71 -11.81 -0.71 11.87
C ASP A 71 -11.75 -2.00 12.72
N ASN A 72 -12.21 -3.14 12.19
CA ASN A 72 -12.17 -4.44 12.87
C ASN A 72 -10.83 -5.18 12.71
N LEU A 73 -10.05 -4.86 11.70
CA LEU A 73 -8.81 -5.55 11.35
C LEU A 73 -7.78 -5.63 12.51
N PRO A 74 -7.55 -4.58 13.32
CA PRO A 74 -6.60 -4.67 14.44
C PRO A 74 -6.96 -5.76 15.45
N LYS A 75 -8.26 -5.97 15.69
CA LYS A 75 -8.74 -7.02 16.60
C LYS A 75 -8.37 -8.41 16.06
N GLU A 76 -8.65 -8.67 14.79
CA GLU A 76 -8.34 -9.95 14.15
C GLU A 76 -6.83 -10.24 14.15
N VAL A 77 -6.00 -9.22 13.80
CA VAL A 77 -4.54 -9.35 13.81
C VAL A 77 -4.03 -9.66 15.21
N ILE A 78 -4.52 -8.96 16.25
CA ILE A 78 -4.07 -9.17 17.63
C ILE A 78 -4.57 -10.50 18.19
N GLU A 79 -5.77 -10.95 17.83
CA GLU A 79 -6.26 -12.28 18.19
C GLU A 79 -5.37 -13.39 17.62
N HIS A 80 -4.83 -13.23 16.42
CA HIS A 80 -3.96 -14.22 15.79
C HIS A 80 -2.50 -14.15 16.26
N HIS A 81 -1.94 -12.94 16.36
CA HIS A 81 -0.50 -12.73 16.61
C HIS A 81 -0.16 -12.25 18.01
N GLY A 82 -1.15 -11.85 18.82
CA GLY A 82 -0.95 -11.28 20.17
C GLY A 82 -0.54 -9.82 20.18
N GLN A 83 -0.08 -9.25 19.06
CA GLN A 83 0.45 -7.89 18.97
C GLN A 83 0.43 -7.36 17.54
N VAL A 84 0.73 -6.07 17.38
CA VAL A 84 1.10 -5.43 16.12
C VAL A 84 2.23 -4.43 16.37
N ASP A 85 3.27 -4.44 15.55
CA ASP A 85 4.45 -3.59 15.73
C ASP A 85 4.67 -2.63 14.56
N VAL A 86 4.30 -3.02 13.35
CA VAL A 86 4.42 -2.14 12.18
C VAL A 86 3.26 -2.33 11.21
N VAL A 87 2.82 -1.22 10.63
CA VAL A 87 1.76 -1.20 9.60
C VAL A 87 2.30 -0.57 8.33
N PHE A 88 2.26 -1.32 7.25
CA PHE A 88 2.57 -0.84 5.89
C PHE A 88 1.26 -0.58 5.14
N ASN A 89 0.87 0.67 5.04
CA ASN A 89 -0.22 1.12 4.20
C ASN A 89 0.28 1.23 2.76
N ASN A 90 0.25 0.09 2.06
CA ASN A 90 0.84 -0.04 0.73
C ASN A 90 -0.21 -0.26 -0.36
N ALA A 91 -1.43 -0.70 -0.04
CA ALA A 91 -2.50 -0.86 -1.03
C ALA A 91 -2.66 0.38 -1.91
N GLY A 92 -2.81 0.17 -3.20
CA GLY A 92 -2.95 1.28 -4.14
C GLY A 92 -3.20 0.81 -5.57
N LEU A 93 -3.74 1.71 -6.35
CA LEU A 93 -4.04 1.56 -7.77
C LEU A 93 -3.87 2.92 -8.46
N SER A 94 -4.13 3.00 -9.76
CA SER A 94 -4.23 4.27 -10.47
C SER A 94 -5.61 4.42 -11.12
N VAL A 95 -6.05 5.66 -11.27
CA VAL A 95 -7.17 6.04 -12.14
C VAL A 95 -6.64 7.04 -13.14
N ALA A 96 -6.55 6.64 -14.39
CA ALA A 96 -6.08 7.49 -15.48
C ALA A 96 -7.28 8.08 -16.22
N ALA A 97 -7.52 9.36 -16.00
CA ALA A 97 -8.56 10.15 -16.65
C ALA A 97 -8.18 11.63 -16.61
N THR A 98 -8.62 12.41 -17.59
CA THR A 98 -8.57 13.87 -17.48
C THR A 98 -9.55 14.32 -16.39
N VAL A 99 -9.40 15.55 -15.89
CA VAL A 99 -10.32 16.10 -14.88
C VAL A 99 -11.76 16.18 -15.44
N GLU A 100 -11.90 16.51 -16.73
CA GLU A 100 -13.20 16.63 -17.40
C GLU A 100 -13.91 15.27 -17.57
N GLU A 101 -13.15 14.21 -17.81
CA GLU A 101 -13.68 12.85 -18.05
C GLU A 101 -13.92 12.05 -16.78
N SER A 102 -13.28 12.45 -15.68
CA SER A 102 -13.41 11.75 -14.39
C SER A 102 -14.79 11.99 -13.78
N THR A 103 -15.42 10.92 -13.32
CA THR A 103 -16.72 10.96 -12.65
C THR A 103 -16.56 10.96 -11.12
N ASP A 104 -17.61 11.35 -10.41
CA ASP A 104 -17.65 11.25 -8.94
C ASP A 104 -17.33 9.82 -8.46
N GLU A 105 -17.83 8.79 -9.17
CA GLU A 105 -17.50 7.39 -8.87
C GLU A 105 -16.00 7.07 -9.02
N ASP A 106 -15.31 7.66 -10.00
CA ASP A 106 -13.87 7.47 -10.14
C ASP A 106 -13.08 8.13 -9.01
N TRP A 107 -13.55 9.30 -8.56
CA TRP A 107 -12.99 10.00 -7.41
C TRP A 107 -13.21 9.22 -6.11
N ASP A 108 -14.43 8.77 -5.85
CA ASP A 108 -14.77 7.97 -4.66
C ASP A 108 -13.98 6.67 -4.64
N PHE A 109 -13.93 5.94 -5.76
CA PHE A 109 -13.15 4.71 -5.89
C PHE A 109 -11.65 4.95 -5.66
N GLY A 110 -11.08 5.93 -6.36
CA GLY A 110 -9.65 6.20 -6.28
C GLY A 110 -9.22 6.69 -4.90
N LEU A 111 -9.91 7.70 -4.37
CA LEU A 111 -9.59 8.26 -3.04
C LEU A 111 -9.96 7.31 -1.91
N GLY A 112 -11.00 6.49 -2.07
CA GLY A 112 -11.37 5.45 -1.12
C GLY A 112 -10.19 4.54 -0.78
N ILE A 113 -9.46 4.12 -1.80
CA ILE A 113 -8.29 3.24 -1.65
C ILE A 113 -7.02 4.03 -1.35
N LEU A 114 -6.70 5.05 -2.17
CA LEU A 114 -5.41 5.74 -2.14
C LEU A 114 -5.21 6.62 -0.90
N LEU A 115 -6.28 7.21 -0.38
CA LEU A 115 -6.23 8.17 0.72
C LEU A 115 -6.98 7.68 1.96
N HIS A 116 -8.27 7.39 1.82
CA HIS A 116 -9.10 7.01 2.96
C HIS A 116 -8.68 5.65 3.54
N GLY A 117 -8.27 4.69 2.71
CA GLY A 117 -7.72 3.41 3.17
C GLY A 117 -6.50 3.59 4.07
N VAL A 118 -5.58 4.50 3.69
CA VAL A 118 -4.39 4.83 4.50
C VAL A 118 -4.78 5.51 5.81
N ILE A 119 -5.68 6.49 5.76
CA ILE A 119 -6.15 7.23 6.94
C ILE A 119 -6.87 6.29 7.91
N ASN A 120 -7.81 5.49 7.42
CA ASN A 120 -8.61 4.58 8.23
C ASN A 120 -7.74 3.50 8.89
N SER A 121 -6.89 2.84 8.14
CA SER A 121 -5.94 1.84 8.66
C SER A 121 -5.01 2.46 9.71
N THR A 122 -4.43 3.61 9.44
CA THR A 122 -3.60 4.33 10.41
C THR A 122 -4.36 4.59 11.71
N ARG A 123 -5.59 5.13 11.63
CA ARG A 123 -6.42 5.44 12.81
C ARG A 123 -6.82 4.20 13.58
N ALA A 124 -7.12 3.11 12.91
CA ALA A 124 -7.48 1.85 13.54
C ALA A 124 -6.32 1.23 14.30
N PHE A 125 -5.11 1.21 13.73
CA PHE A 125 -3.95 0.60 14.35
C PHE A 125 -3.21 1.48 15.35
N LEU A 126 -3.26 2.80 15.23
CA LEU A 126 -2.49 3.74 16.06
C LEU A 126 -2.64 3.51 17.58
N PRO A 127 -3.86 3.28 18.14
CA PRO A 127 -4.01 3.00 19.58
C PRO A 127 -3.31 1.73 20.06
N HIS A 128 -3.09 0.77 19.17
CA HIS A 128 -2.39 -0.50 19.45
C HIS A 128 -0.88 -0.32 19.33
N LEU A 129 -0.43 0.40 18.32
CA LEU A 129 0.99 0.72 18.10
C LEU A 129 1.58 1.55 19.25
N LYS A 130 0.83 2.52 19.78
CA LYS A 130 1.22 3.33 20.95
C LYS A 130 1.50 2.51 22.22
N LYS A 131 0.97 1.30 22.33
CA LYS A 131 1.22 0.38 23.45
C LYS A 131 2.51 -0.40 23.31
N ARG A 132 3.19 -0.29 22.17
CA ARG A 132 4.44 -1.02 21.91
C ARG A 132 5.65 -0.20 22.33
N PRO A 133 6.71 -0.84 22.83
CA PRO A 133 7.95 -0.15 23.20
C PRO A 133 8.67 0.44 21.97
N GLU A 134 8.41 -0.11 20.79
CA GLU A 134 8.92 0.32 19.50
C GLU A 134 7.91 -0.09 18.42
N SER A 135 7.42 0.85 17.66
CA SER A 135 6.46 0.59 16.57
C SER A 135 6.59 1.58 15.43
N ALA A 136 6.01 1.25 14.28
CA ALA A 136 6.08 2.13 13.12
C ALA A 136 4.81 2.08 12.25
N ILE A 137 4.56 3.18 11.54
CA ILE A 137 3.62 3.29 10.43
C ILE A 137 4.40 3.72 9.20
N VAL A 138 4.26 2.98 8.12
CA VAL A 138 4.88 3.28 6.82
C VAL A 138 3.78 3.48 5.79
N ASN A 139 3.60 4.71 5.33
CA ASN A 139 2.60 5.09 4.35
C ASN A 139 3.22 5.22 2.95
N THR A 140 2.71 4.47 2.00
CA THR A 140 3.17 4.50 0.61
C THR A 140 2.53 5.64 -0.16
N SER A 141 3.25 6.76 -0.26
CA SER A 141 2.96 7.84 -1.20
C SER A 141 3.48 7.45 -2.61
N SER A 142 4.12 8.36 -3.30
CA SER A 142 4.73 8.17 -4.63
C SER A 142 5.61 9.39 -4.93
N ILE A 143 6.48 9.29 -5.96
CA ILE A 143 7.02 10.50 -6.60
C ILE A 143 5.89 11.41 -7.09
N PHE A 144 4.72 10.85 -7.42
CA PHE A 144 3.51 11.59 -7.77
C PHE A 144 2.76 12.18 -6.56
N GLY A 145 3.31 12.07 -5.36
CA GLY A 145 3.01 12.88 -4.19
C GLY A 145 3.98 14.06 -4.02
N LEU A 146 4.92 14.26 -4.97
CA LEU A 146 5.90 15.35 -4.99
C LEU A 146 5.82 16.19 -6.27
N LEU A 147 5.42 15.60 -7.38
CA LEU A 147 5.26 16.24 -8.69
C LEU A 147 3.99 15.71 -9.37
N SER A 148 3.54 16.42 -10.40
CA SER A 148 2.29 16.09 -11.11
C SER A 148 2.51 15.88 -12.60
N VAL A 149 1.69 15.02 -13.20
CA VAL A 149 1.60 14.76 -14.63
C VAL A 149 0.12 14.81 -15.07
N PRO A 150 -0.18 15.07 -16.37
CA PRO A 150 -1.55 15.05 -16.87
C PRO A 150 -2.24 13.69 -16.66
N SER A 151 -3.57 13.69 -16.63
CA SER A 151 -4.45 12.52 -16.57
C SER A 151 -4.29 11.62 -15.34
N GLN A 152 -3.67 12.13 -14.25
CA GLN A 152 -3.45 11.41 -13.01
C GLN A 152 -3.94 12.19 -11.78
N SER A 153 -4.92 13.11 -11.95
CA SER A 153 -5.36 14.02 -10.89
C SER A 153 -5.85 13.29 -9.66
N ILE A 154 -6.65 12.24 -9.78
CA ILE A 154 -7.14 11.43 -8.65
C ILE A 154 -5.96 10.78 -7.90
N TYR A 155 -5.01 10.22 -8.64
CA TYR A 155 -3.81 9.62 -8.06
C TYR A 155 -2.95 10.65 -7.34
N HIS A 156 -2.74 11.82 -7.95
CA HIS A 156 -1.99 12.91 -7.31
C HIS A 156 -2.65 13.39 -6.02
N VAL A 157 -3.97 13.66 -6.04
CA VAL A 157 -4.70 14.07 -4.84
C VAL A 157 -4.53 13.04 -3.72
N GLY A 158 -4.67 11.76 -4.03
CA GLY A 158 -4.44 10.67 -3.07
C GLY A 158 -3.02 10.70 -2.51
N LYS A 159 -2.00 10.73 -3.37
CA LYS A 159 -0.60 10.61 -2.95
C LYS A 159 -0.02 11.87 -2.29
N PHE A 160 -0.41 13.07 -2.73
CA PHE A 160 -0.13 14.31 -2.01
C PHE A 160 -0.84 14.34 -0.66
N GLY A 161 -2.11 13.88 -0.61
CA GLY A 161 -2.88 13.76 0.63
C GLY A 161 -2.22 12.80 1.63
N VAL A 162 -1.78 11.62 1.19
CA VAL A 162 -1.03 10.66 2.03
C VAL A 162 0.25 11.29 2.58
N ARG A 163 1.01 12.02 1.76
CA ARG A 163 2.20 12.71 2.21
C ARG A 163 1.87 13.72 3.31
N GLY A 164 0.94 14.65 3.07
CA GLY A 164 0.58 15.69 4.05
C GLY A 164 0.04 15.08 5.35
N PHE A 165 -0.81 14.04 5.25
CA PHE A 165 -1.30 13.29 6.41
C PHE A 165 -0.16 12.65 7.21
N THR A 166 0.80 12.01 6.52
CA THR A 166 1.92 11.32 7.15
C THR A 166 2.88 12.29 7.85
N GLU A 167 3.20 13.42 7.20
CA GLU A 167 4.04 14.46 7.77
C GLU A 167 3.41 15.08 9.03
N SER A 168 2.09 15.35 9.00
CA SER A 168 1.34 15.84 10.17
C SER A 168 1.38 14.82 11.31
N LEU A 169 1.07 13.56 11.03
CA LEU A 169 1.08 12.51 12.05
C LEU A 169 2.47 12.32 12.67
N ALA A 170 3.54 12.39 11.87
CA ALA A 170 4.91 12.28 12.37
C ALA A 170 5.21 13.39 13.40
N LEU A 171 4.80 14.63 13.11
CA LEU A 171 4.94 15.75 14.05
C LEU A 171 4.10 15.57 15.30
N GLU A 172 2.87 15.06 15.19
CA GLU A 172 2.03 14.76 16.36
C GLU A 172 2.68 13.72 17.28
N MET A 173 3.25 12.65 16.71
CA MET A 173 3.96 11.62 17.51
C MET A 173 5.18 12.20 18.21
N GLN A 174 5.96 13.03 17.55
CA GLN A 174 7.12 13.72 18.14
C GLN A 174 6.71 14.66 19.29
N LEU A 175 5.70 15.49 19.07
CA LEU A 175 5.22 16.46 20.07
C LEU A 175 4.68 15.77 21.34
N ASN A 176 4.08 14.60 21.20
CA ASN A 176 3.51 13.84 22.29
C ASN A 176 4.50 12.83 22.92
N ASN A 177 5.76 12.79 22.47
CA ASN A 177 6.79 11.83 22.89
C ASN A 177 6.32 10.37 22.75
N GLU A 178 5.60 10.06 21.68
CA GLU A 178 5.11 8.70 21.41
C GLU A 178 6.22 7.82 20.84
N THR A 179 6.09 6.52 21.03
CA THR A 179 7.06 5.52 20.55
C THR A 179 6.85 5.14 19.08
N VAL A 180 5.80 5.64 18.44
CA VAL A 180 5.43 5.32 17.07
C VAL A 180 6.25 6.15 16.10
N GLU A 181 7.11 5.51 15.32
CA GLU A 181 7.80 6.14 14.19
C GLU A 181 6.88 6.19 12.96
N VAL A 182 6.87 7.29 12.24
CA VAL A 182 5.98 7.48 11.08
C VAL A 182 6.79 7.86 9.85
N TYR A 183 6.62 7.08 8.78
CA TYR A 183 7.39 7.22 7.55
C TYR A 183 6.50 7.39 6.33
N SER A 184 6.88 8.29 5.43
CA SER A 184 6.35 8.38 4.07
C SER A 184 7.36 7.85 3.09
N VAL A 185 7.00 6.84 2.30
CA VAL A 185 7.85 6.34 1.21
C VAL A 185 7.32 6.84 -0.14
N HIS A 186 8.22 7.20 -1.04
CA HIS A 186 7.89 7.81 -2.31
C HIS A 186 8.47 6.99 -3.48
N PRO A 187 7.91 5.80 -3.77
CA PRO A 187 8.38 4.99 -4.88
C PRO A 187 8.27 5.75 -6.21
N GLY A 188 9.25 5.54 -7.04
CA GLY A 188 9.25 6.00 -8.42
C GLY A 188 8.60 4.98 -9.35
N HIS A 189 9.25 4.75 -10.49
CA HIS A 189 8.82 3.75 -11.46
C HIS A 189 9.24 2.34 -11.00
N ILE A 190 8.31 1.59 -10.43
CA ILE A 190 8.52 0.23 -9.93
C ILE A 190 7.70 -0.76 -10.77
N GLY A 191 8.33 -1.84 -11.25
CA GLY A 191 7.72 -2.87 -12.10
C GLY A 191 6.71 -3.76 -11.35
N THR A 192 5.60 -3.16 -10.92
CA THR A 192 4.50 -3.83 -10.24
C THR A 192 3.33 -4.09 -11.19
N ASN A 193 2.32 -4.80 -10.69
CA ASN A 193 1.07 -5.02 -11.41
C ASN A 193 0.04 -3.89 -11.17
N ILE A 194 0.47 -2.68 -10.83
CA ILE A 194 -0.42 -1.56 -10.52
C ILE A 194 -1.43 -1.31 -11.65
N PHE A 195 -1.01 -1.44 -12.90
CA PHE A 195 -1.89 -1.26 -14.06
C PHE A 195 -3.05 -2.26 -14.12
N SER A 196 -2.88 -3.50 -13.66
CA SER A 196 -3.94 -4.51 -13.67
C SER A 196 -5.06 -4.26 -12.65
N ALA A 197 -4.80 -3.42 -11.66
CA ALA A 197 -5.79 -2.96 -10.67
C ALA A 197 -6.34 -1.57 -11.00
N SER A 198 -5.80 -0.92 -12.03
CA SER A 198 -6.10 0.48 -12.38
C SER A 198 -7.31 0.58 -13.32
N ARG A 199 -7.98 1.74 -13.27
CA ARG A 199 -9.02 2.12 -14.23
C ARG A 199 -8.45 3.10 -15.23
N PHE A 200 -8.75 2.89 -16.52
CA PHE A 200 -8.36 3.77 -17.62
C PHE A 200 -9.60 4.23 -18.35
N LYS A 201 -9.81 5.54 -18.44
CA LYS A 201 -10.84 6.14 -19.29
C LYS A 201 -10.19 6.66 -20.57
N ASN A 202 -10.83 6.38 -21.70
CA ASN A 202 -10.43 6.88 -23.03
C ASN A 202 -8.93 6.69 -23.29
N PHE A 203 -8.44 5.45 -23.12
CA PHE A 203 -7.06 5.13 -23.48
C PHE A 203 -6.87 5.39 -24.98
N GLU A 204 -6.08 6.41 -25.30
CA GLU A 204 -5.72 6.69 -26.68
C GLU A 204 -4.48 5.86 -27.08
N PRO A 205 -4.59 5.01 -28.12
CA PRO A 205 -3.44 4.31 -28.66
C PRO A 205 -2.34 5.28 -29.07
N GLY A 206 -1.10 4.93 -28.80
CA GLY A 206 0.07 5.56 -29.42
C GLY A 206 1.04 6.25 -28.49
N THR A 207 0.66 6.92 -27.43
CA THR A 207 1.64 7.63 -26.58
C THR A 207 1.39 7.41 -25.10
N THR A 208 2.22 6.60 -24.49
CA THR A 208 2.33 6.52 -23.03
C THR A 208 3.61 7.21 -22.57
N MET A 209 3.71 7.53 -21.29
CA MET A 209 4.93 8.09 -20.69
C MET A 209 6.16 7.17 -20.89
N PHE A 210 5.95 5.89 -21.20
CA PHE A 210 7.00 4.86 -21.26
C PHE A 210 7.17 4.22 -22.65
N GLY A 211 6.41 4.67 -23.66
CA GLY A 211 6.47 4.14 -25.00
C GLY A 211 5.13 4.15 -25.73
N LYS A 212 5.07 3.55 -26.91
CA LYS A 212 3.83 3.40 -27.66
C LYS A 212 3.12 2.13 -27.20
N ALA A 213 1.85 2.24 -26.89
CA ALA A 213 0.96 1.14 -26.59
C ALA A 213 -0.40 1.35 -27.27
N ASP A 214 -1.00 0.27 -27.75
CA ASP A 214 -2.31 0.32 -28.39
C ASP A 214 -3.43 -0.09 -27.43
N THR A 215 -3.06 -0.69 -26.28
CA THR A 215 -4.00 -1.09 -25.20
C THR A 215 -3.45 -0.76 -23.81
N PRO A 216 -4.32 -0.64 -22.79
CA PRO A 216 -3.88 -0.50 -21.39
C PRO A 216 -2.99 -1.65 -20.93
N GLU A 217 -3.24 -2.88 -21.40
CA GLU A 217 -2.47 -4.07 -21.08
C GLU A 217 -1.03 -3.97 -21.62
N GLU A 218 -0.87 -3.50 -22.84
CA GLU A 218 0.45 -3.24 -23.44
C GLU A 218 1.18 -2.12 -22.69
N ALA A 219 0.48 -1.05 -22.35
CA ALA A 219 1.04 0.02 -21.54
C ALA A 219 1.54 -0.50 -20.18
N GLY A 220 0.77 -1.37 -19.55
CA GLY A 220 1.15 -2.04 -18.30
C GLY A 220 2.38 -2.93 -18.46
N LYS A 221 2.48 -3.67 -19.55
CA LYS A 221 3.65 -4.51 -19.88
C LYS A 221 4.90 -3.67 -20.08
N ILE A 222 4.82 -2.64 -20.91
CA ILE A 222 5.92 -1.70 -21.16
C ILE A 222 6.36 -1.03 -19.86
N PHE A 223 5.41 -0.58 -19.03
CA PHE A 223 5.69 -0.03 -17.72
C PHE A 223 6.51 -1.00 -16.86
N LYS A 224 6.08 -2.25 -16.79
CA LYS A 224 6.71 -3.27 -15.96
C LYS A 224 8.13 -3.65 -16.46
N GLU A 225 8.29 -3.79 -17.77
CA GLU A 225 9.56 -4.18 -18.40
C GLU A 225 10.67 -3.12 -18.25
N ASN A 226 10.28 -1.83 -18.22
CA ASN A 226 11.22 -0.71 -18.13
C ASN A 226 11.51 -0.25 -16.69
N ALA A 227 11.04 -0.97 -15.69
CA ALA A 227 11.19 -0.60 -14.29
C ALA A 227 12.05 -1.58 -13.50
N PRO A 228 12.68 -1.15 -12.39
CA PRO A 228 13.22 -2.04 -11.38
C PRO A 228 12.16 -3.02 -10.87
N THR A 229 12.54 -4.24 -10.54
CA THR A 229 11.60 -5.21 -9.96
C THR A 229 11.16 -4.78 -8.56
N SER A 230 9.94 -5.15 -8.18
CA SER A 230 9.41 -4.87 -6.84
C SER A 230 10.28 -5.45 -5.72
N ALA A 231 10.91 -6.59 -5.94
CA ALA A 231 11.83 -7.21 -4.98
C ALA A 231 13.12 -6.40 -4.72
N LYS A 232 13.53 -5.51 -5.66
CA LYS A 232 14.66 -4.60 -5.45
C LYS A 232 14.27 -3.31 -4.76
N SER A 233 12.97 -3.06 -4.63
CA SER A 233 12.39 -1.82 -4.11
C SER A 233 11.74 -2.01 -2.73
N ALA A 234 11.58 -3.26 -2.30
CA ALA A 234 11.14 -3.63 -0.96
C ALA A 234 12.32 -3.68 0.00
#